data_378d66f4d3ee8491b0d27c44055a1e69
#
_entry.id   378d66f4d3ee8491b0d27c44055a1e69
#
_cell.length_a   1.000
_cell.length_b   1.000
_cell.length_c   1.000
_cell.angle_alpha   90.00
_cell.angle_beta   90.00
_cell.angle_gamma   90.00
#
_symmetry.space_group_name_H-M   'P 1'
#
loop_
_entity.id
_entity.type
_entity.pdbx_description
1 polymer ?
#
loop_
_entity_poly.entity_id
_entity_poly.type
_entity_poly.pdbx_seq_one_letter_code
_entity_poly.pdbx_strand_id
1 'polypeptide(L)'
;MFTILIPTWNNLPYLKVCVDSIIKNSTFSHQIIVHINEGNDGTKEWVKEQGLAHTFSDHNAGVCKALNQASRLASTKYICYFNDDMYALPGWDYHLVKDIESIGHNNFFISATMIEPKKGKDKNIIQGYDFGDLSNFNERELIQNYRDLPMSDWSGASWPPNVVPIELWEKVGGYSDEFSPGMYSDPDFSMKLWDAGVRYFKGIGESRVYHFMSKSTGKVVRNDGRKTFIRKWKITPGYFYRNMLKMGQSWKGELKDPFKGLSYFASKIKVIFKSIF
;
A
#
# COMPACT_ATOMS: atom_id res chain seq x y z
N MET A 1 -0.71 2.57 -18.10
CA MET A 1 0.13 3.45 -17.26
C MET A 1 0.76 2.66 -16.12
N PHE A 2 -0.01 2.09 -15.20
CA PHE A 2 0.44 1.24 -14.08
C PHE A 2 0.08 -0.22 -14.30
N THR A 3 0.87 -1.14 -13.73
CA THR A 3 0.42 -2.50 -13.44
C THR A 3 -0.09 -2.52 -11.99
N ILE A 4 -1.41 -2.64 -11.85
CA ILE A 4 -2.08 -2.65 -10.55
C ILE A 4 -2.16 -4.10 -10.06
N LEU A 5 -1.53 -4.37 -8.92
CA LEU A 5 -1.53 -5.68 -8.26
C LEU A 5 -2.57 -5.68 -7.14
N ILE A 6 -3.54 -6.59 -7.21
CA ILE A 6 -4.62 -6.72 -6.23
C ILE A 6 -4.58 -8.14 -5.64
N PRO A 7 -3.97 -8.34 -4.47
CA PRO A 7 -4.11 -9.59 -3.75
C PRO A 7 -5.49 -9.68 -3.10
N THR A 8 -6.18 -10.82 -3.27
CA THR A 8 -7.49 -11.06 -2.68
C THR A 8 -7.56 -12.44 -2.02
N TRP A 9 -8.35 -12.58 -0.98
CA TRP A 9 -8.61 -13.83 -0.28
C TRP A 9 -10.07 -13.96 0.11
N ASN A 10 -10.85 -14.68 -0.71
CA ASN A 10 -12.28 -14.91 -0.50
C ASN A 10 -13.03 -13.62 -0.12
N ASN A 11 -12.88 -12.57 -0.94
CA ASN A 11 -13.41 -11.23 -0.70
C ASN A 11 -14.06 -10.65 -1.97
N LEU A 12 -14.73 -11.51 -2.76
CA LEU A 12 -15.31 -11.16 -4.05
C LEU A 12 -16.15 -9.89 -4.08
N PRO A 13 -17.05 -9.64 -3.09
CA PRO A 13 -17.88 -8.45 -3.13
C PRO A 13 -17.07 -7.14 -3.11
N TYR A 14 -16.03 -7.06 -2.29
CA TYR A 14 -15.14 -5.89 -2.24
C TYR A 14 -14.23 -5.81 -3.47
N LEU A 15 -13.69 -6.96 -3.93
CA LEU A 15 -12.87 -7.00 -5.14
C LEU A 15 -13.63 -6.44 -6.35
N LYS A 16 -14.91 -6.76 -6.52
CA LYS A 16 -15.75 -6.19 -7.58
C LYS A 16 -15.78 -4.67 -7.51
N VAL A 17 -16.11 -4.12 -6.35
CA VAL A 17 -16.15 -2.66 -6.13
C VAL A 17 -14.79 -2.01 -6.36
N CYS A 18 -13.70 -2.66 -5.93
CA CYS A 18 -12.34 -2.18 -6.15
C CYS A 18 -12.01 -2.09 -7.65
N VAL A 19 -12.17 -3.20 -8.38
CA VAL A 19 -11.86 -3.25 -9.82
C VAL A 19 -12.75 -2.30 -10.61
N ASP A 20 -14.07 -2.30 -10.36
CA ASP A 20 -15.02 -1.41 -11.04
C ASP A 20 -14.69 0.06 -10.80
N SER A 21 -14.30 0.43 -9.58
CA SER A 21 -13.90 1.80 -9.26
C SER A 21 -12.61 2.22 -9.97
N ILE A 22 -11.63 1.33 -10.06
CA ILE A 22 -10.40 1.57 -10.81
C ILE A 22 -10.73 1.81 -12.29
N ILE A 23 -11.52 0.94 -12.90
CA ILE A 23 -11.90 1.09 -14.32
C ILE A 23 -12.69 2.38 -14.56
N LYS A 24 -13.66 2.68 -13.67
CA LYS A 24 -14.57 3.83 -13.80
C LYS A 24 -13.87 5.18 -13.57
N ASN A 25 -12.97 5.24 -12.60
CA ASN A 25 -12.47 6.50 -12.05
C ASN A 25 -11.01 6.82 -12.42
N SER A 26 -10.35 5.96 -13.19
CA SER A 26 -9.01 6.24 -13.71
C SER A 26 -9.04 7.14 -14.93
N THR A 27 -8.05 8.01 -15.03
CA THR A 27 -7.81 8.87 -16.20
C THR A 27 -7.04 8.11 -17.28
N PHE A 28 -6.17 7.18 -16.86
CA PHE A 28 -5.30 6.41 -17.76
C PHE A 28 -5.71 4.94 -17.79
N SER A 29 -5.33 4.24 -18.88
CA SER A 29 -5.48 2.79 -18.95
C SER A 29 -4.39 2.11 -18.11
N HIS A 30 -4.78 1.12 -17.32
CA HIS A 30 -3.93 0.32 -16.46
C HIS A 30 -4.00 -1.17 -16.81
N GLN A 31 -2.92 -1.90 -16.52
CA GLN A 31 -2.98 -3.36 -16.45
C GLN A 31 -3.43 -3.73 -15.03
N ILE A 32 -4.51 -4.48 -14.90
CA ILE A 32 -4.98 -5.00 -13.60
C ILE A 32 -4.64 -6.49 -13.52
N ILE A 33 -3.95 -6.87 -12.44
CA ILE A 33 -3.58 -8.27 -12.16
C ILE A 33 -4.09 -8.62 -10.77
N VAL A 34 -4.97 -9.61 -10.70
CA VAL A 34 -5.51 -10.13 -9.44
C VAL A 34 -4.73 -11.37 -9.01
N HIS A 35 -4.20 -11.40 -7.79
CA HIS A 35 -3.75 -12.65 -7.20
C HIS A 35 -4.86 -13.24 -6.35
N ILE A 36 -5.32 -14.44 -6.71
CA ILE A 36 -6.40 -15.15 -6.06
C ILE A 36 -5.82 -16.13 -5.06
N ASN A 37 -6.00 -15.88 -3.77
CA ASN A 37 -5.76 -16.86 -2.71
C ASN A 37 -7.06 -17.67 -2.51
N GLU A 38 -7.03 -18.99 -2.72
CA GLU A 38 -8.16 -19.93 -2.65
C GLU A 38 -9.28 -19.64 -3.67
N GLY A 39 -10.03 -18.55 -3.49
CA GLY A 39 -11.10 -18.14 -4.41
C GLY A 39 -12.36 -19.02 -4.34
N ASN A 40 -12.68 -19.55 -3.15
CA ASN A 40 -13.82 -20.46 -2.91
C ASN A 40 -15.18 -19.74 -2.87
N ASP A 41 -15.18 -18.40 -2.94
CA ASP A 41 -16.36 -17.52 -2.89
C ASP A 41 -16.84 -17.07 -4.28
N GLY A 42 -16.35 -17.71 -5.36
CA GLY A 42 -16.65 -17.35 -6.75
C GLY A 42 -15.67 -16.32 -7.34
N THR A 43 -14.65 -15.91 -6.60
CA THR A 43 -13.63 -14.95 -7.06
C THR A 43 -12.93 -15.45 -8.33
N LYS A 44 -12.59 -16.73 -8.39
CA LYS A 44 -11.84 -17.33 -9.50
C LYS A 44 -12.64 -17.32 -10.81
N GLU A 45 -13.91 -17.66 -10.73
CA GLU A 45 -14.84 -17.65 -11.85
C GLU A 45 -15.03 -16.22 -12.35
N TRP A 46 -15.34 -15.29 -11.45
CA TRP A 46 -15.57 -13.90 -11.80
C TRP A 46 -14.34 -13.24 -12.44
N VAL A 47 -13.14 -13.43 -11.90
CA VAL A 47 -11.91 -12.85 -12.48
C VAL A 47 -11.68 -13.34 -13.91
N LYS A 48 -11.97 -14.62 -14.19
CA LYS A 48 -11.89 -15.19 -15.54
C LYS A 48 -12.96 -14.63 -16.47
N GLU A 49 -14.20 -14.51 -16.00
CA GLU A 49 -15.31 -13.92 -16.76
C GLU A 49 -15.04 -12.46 -17.15
N GLN A 50 -14.39 -11.69 -16.27
CA GLN A 50 -13.96 -10.32 -16.56
C GLN A 50 -12.73 -10.25 -17.49
N GLY A 51 -12.10 -11.36 -17.85
CA GLY A 51 -10.89 -11.38 -18.68
C GLY A 51 -9.67 -10.75 -18.00
N LEU A 52 -9.65 -10.66 -16.67
CA LEU A 52 -8.55 -10.06 -15.93
C LEU A 52 -7.33 -10.99 -15.88
N ALA A 53 -6.15 -10.41 -16.07
CA ALA A 53 -4.91 -11.13 -15.80
C ALA A 53 -4.86 -11.55 -14.34
N HIS A 54 -4.44 -12.78 -14.06
CA HIS A 54 -4.42 -13.28 -12.69
C HIS A 54 -3.36 -14.34 -12.45
N THR A 55 -3.00 -14.46 -11.17
CA THR A 55 -2.24 -15.58 -10.61
C THR A 55 -3.07 -16.25 -9.51
N PHE A 56 -2.72 -17.46 -9.13
CA PHE A 56 -3.55 -18.27 -8.23
C PHE A 56 -2.69 -19.06 -7.24
N SER A 57 -3.18 -19.20 -6.02
CA SER A 57 -2.69 -20.12 -4.99
C SER A 57 -3.87 -20.92 -4.43
N ASP A 58 -3.72 -22.21 -4.24
CA ASP A 58 -4.74 -23.12 -3.71
C ASP A 58 -4.99 -22.95 -2.20
N HIS A 59 -4.18 -22.14 -1.56
CA HIS A 59 -4.25 -21.76 -0.16
C HIS A 59 -3.96 -20.27 0.00
N ASN A 60 -4.21 -19.71 1.19
CA ASN A 60 -3.82 -18.33 1.48
C ASN A 60 -2.29 -18.21 1.64
N ALA A 61 -1.61 -17.87 0.56
CA ALA A 61 -0.16 -17.66 0.53
C ALA A 61 0.28 -16.37 1.26
N GLY A 62 -0.67 -15.49 1.61
CA GLY A 62 -0.42 -14.18 2.20
C GLY A 62 -0.03 -13.10 1.18
N VAL A 63 -0.12 -11.83 1.60
CA VAL A 63 0.03 -10.67 0.71
C VAL A 63 1.41 -10.60 0.04
N CYS A 64 2.49 -10.96 0.75
CA CYS A 64 3.84 -10.88 0.20
C CYS A 64 4.02 -11.78 -1.02
N LYS A 65 3.67 -13.06 -0.88
CA LYS A 65 3.77 -14.04 -1.98
C LYS A 65 2.79 -13.71 -3.10
N ALA A 66 1.59 -13.24 -2.74
CA ALA A 66 0.57 -12.83 -3.69
C ALA A 66 1.08 -11.71 -4.62
N LEU A 67 1.63 -10.64 -4.03
CA LEU A 67 2.20 -9.53 -4.78
C LEU A 67 3.40 -9.96 -5.64
N ASN A 68 4.29 -10.78 -5.09
CA ASN A 68 5.45 -11.28 -5.83
C ASN A 68 5.05 -12.20 -7.01
N GLN A 69 3.99 -12.99 -6.87
CA GLN A 69 3.50 -13.82 -7.98
C GLN A 69 2.82 -12.97 -9.04
N ALA A 70 1.96 -12.02 -8.64
CA ALA A 70 1.27 -11.14 -9.56
C ALA A 70 2.25 -10.23 -10.33
N SER A 71 3.30 -9.72 -9.68
CA SER A 71 4.28 -8.84 -10.32
C SER A 71 5.03 -9.47 -11.48
N ARG A 72 5.09 -10.80 -11.56
CA ARG A 72 5.73 -11.52 -12.70
C ARG A 72 5.00 -11.32 -14.02
N LEU A 73 3.73 -10.92 -13.99
CA LEU A 73 2.93 -10.61 -15.16
C LEU A 73 2.93 -9.12 -15.50
N ALA A 74 3.66 -8.30 -14.73
CA ALA A 74 3.72 -6.86 -14.95
C ALA A 74 4.34 -6.52 -16.30
N SER A 75 3.70 -5.60 -17.04
CA SER A 75 4.12 -5.19 -18.39
C SER A 75 4.31 -3.68 -18.54
N THR A 76 4.19 -2.92 -17.45
CA THR A 76 4.33 -1.46 -17.46
C THR A 76 5.54 -1.01 -16.63
N LYS A 77 5.92 0.27 -16.76
CA LYS A 77 7.07 0.84 -16.04
C LYS A 77 6.89 0.93 -14.53
N TYR A 78 5.66 0.91 -14.05
CA TYR A 78 5.34 1.15 -12.65
C TYR A 78 4.41 0.08 -12.10
N ILE A 79 4.74 -0.45 -10.94
CA ILE A 79 3.89 -1.34 -10.16
C ILE A 79 3.09 -0.48 -9.16
N CYS A 80 1.78 -0.71 -9.10
CA CYS A 80 0.88 -0.12 -8.12
C CYS A 80 0.24 -1.23 -7.30
N TYR A 81 0.47 -1.26 -5.98
CA TYR A 81 -0.23 -2.18 -5.09
C TYR A 81 -1.53 -1.57 -4.58
N PHE A 82 -2.62 -2.31 -4.70
CA PHE A 82 -3.95 -1.96 -4.21
C PHE A 82 -4.50 -3.06 -3.30
N ASN A 83 -5.15 -2.71 -2.19
CA ASN A 83 -5.96 -3.68 -1.45
C ASN A 83 -7.29 -3.92 -2.18
N ASP A 84 -7.85 -5.12 -2.06
CA ASP A 84 -9.11 -5.52 -2.69
C ASP A 84 -10.35 -4.85 -2.06
N ASP A 85 -10.20 -4.15 -0.93
CA ASP A 85 -11.25 -3.43 -0.21
C ASP A 85 -11.10 -1.90 -0.29
N MET A 86 -10.57 -1.41 -1.41
CA MET A 86 -10.45 0.02 -1.68
C MET A 86 -11.35 0.44 -2.85
N TYR A 87 -11.90 1.64 -2.75
CA TYR A 87 -12.61 2.33 -3.82
C TYR A 87 -11.74 3.47 -4.35
N ALA A 88 -11.29 3.37 -5.60
CA ALA A 88 -10.53 4.42 -6.27
C ALA A 88 -11.43 5.62 -6.57
N LEU A 89 -11.01 6.83 -6.19
CA LEU A 89 -11.77 8.06 -6.41
C LEU A 89 -11.40 8.73 -7.75
N PRO A 90 -12.28 9.51 -8.39
CA PRO A 90 -12.01 10.12 -9.69
C PRO A 90 -10.70 10.90 -9.72
N GLY A 91 -9.82 10.59 -10.69
CA GLY A 91 -8.53 11.24 -10.87
C GLY A 91 -7.42 10.79 -9.91
N TRP A 92 -7.62 9.72 -9.15
CA TRP A 92 -6.60 9.17 -8.24
C TRP A 92 -5.26 8.93 -8.94
N ASP A 93 -5.30 8.38 -10.13
CA ASP A 93 -4.13 8.05 -10.95
C ASP A 93 -3.52 9.29 -11.62
N TYR A 94 -4.34 10.25 -12.01
CA TYR A 94 -3.88 11.51 -12.61
C TYR A 94 -2.91 12.26 -11.69
N HIS A 95 -3.25 12.37 -10.41
CA HIS A 95 -2.41 13.06 -9.43
C HIS A 95 -1.08 12.32 -9.17
N LEU A 96 -1.09 10.98 -9.17
CA LEU A 96 0.14 10.18 -9.07
C LEU A 96 1.01 10.34 -10.31
N VAL A 97 0.44 10.26 -11.51
CA VAL A 97 1.18 10.42 -12.78
C VAL A 97 1.80 11.81 -12.88
N LYS A 98 1.03 12.85 -12.57
CA LYS A 98 1.50 14.23 -12.54
C LYS A 98 2.71 14.41 -11.61
N ASP A 99 2.69 13.78 -10.45
CA ASP A 99 3.82 13.80 -9.52
C ASP A 99 5.04 13.06 -10.12
N ILE A 100 4.83 11.85 -10.66
CA ILE A 100 5.89 11.05 -11.31
C ILE A 100 6.58 11.86 -12.44
N GLU A 101 5.82 12.55 -13.27
CA GLU A 101 6.35 13.37 -14.36
C GLU A 101 7.21 14.54 -13.83
N SER A 102 6.92 15.03 -12.64
CA SER A 102 7.66 16.13 -12.00
C SER A 102 8.95 15.71 -11.30
N ILE A 103 9.11 14.41 -10.95
CA ILE A 103 10.27 13.91 -10.17
C ILE A 103 11.58 13.95 -10.99
N GLY A 104 11.51 13.67 -12.29
CA GLY A 104 12.68 13.68 -13.17
C GLY A 104 13.65 12.50 -13.02
N HIS A 105 13.34 11.50 -12.19
CA HIS A 105 14.11 10.25 -12.02
C HIS A 105 13.23 9.07 -11.59
N ASN A 106 13.74 7.84 -11.72
CA ASN A 106 13.03 6.60 -11.33
C ASN A 106 13.42 6.10 -9.92
N ASN A 107 13.81 6.96 -9.01
CA ASN A 107 14.23 6.55 -7.65
C ASN A 107 13.23 7.09 -6.59
N PHE A 108 11.98 6.62 -6.66
CA PHE A 108 10.88 7.10 -5.82
C PHE A 108 9.96 5.98 -5.35
N PHE A 109 9.23 6.28 -4.29
CA PHE A 109 8.09 5.51 -3.80
C PHE A 109 7.00 6.49 -3.37
N ILE A 110 5.84 6.43 -4.02
CA ILE A 110 4.73 7.36 -3.76
C ILE A 110 3.46 6.59 -3.40
N SER A 111 2.57 7.23 -2.66
CA SER A 111 1.28 6.63 -2.26
C SER A 111 0.13 7.60 -2.50
N ALA A 112 -1.03 7.05 -2.83
CA ALA A 112 -2.29 7.76 -2.67
C ALA A 112 -2.65 7.93 -1.19
N THR A 113 -3.57 8.84 -0.90
CA THR A 113 -4.08 9.08 0.44
C THR A 113 -5.39 8.30 0.66
N MET A 114 -5.45 7.52 1.72
CA MET A 114 -6.65 6.79 2.12
C MET A 114 -7.63 7.72 2.85
N ILE A 115 -8.93 7.50 2.62
CA ILE A 115 -10.03 8.00 3.43
C ILE A 115 -10.59 6.81 4.18
N GLU A 116 -10.67 6.87 5.51
CA GLU A 116 -11.12 5.78 6.37
C GLU A 116 -12.27 6.19 7.30
N PRO A 117 -13.25 5.29 7.55
CA PRO A 117 -14.39 5.57 8.41
C PRO A 117 -14.01 5.76 9.88
N LYS A 118 -13.02 5.04 10.36
CA LYS A 118 -12.61 5.08 11.77
C LYS A 118 -11.80 6.32 12.09
N LYS A 119 -12.10 6.93 13.24
CA LYS A 119 -11.27 8.00 13.81
C LYS A 119 -9.92 7.42 14.27
N GLY A 120 -8.85 8.16 14.04
CA GLY A 120 -7.49 7.77 14.41
C GLY A 120 -6.59 8.98 14.61
N LYS A 121 -5.28 8.72 14.66
CA LYS A 121 -4.24 9.77 14.87
C LYS A 121 -3.19 9.77 13.75
N ASP A 122 -3.40 8.98 12.72
CA ASP A 122 -2.44 8.87 11.62
C ASP A 122 -2.57 10.07 10.69
N LYS A 123 -1.51 10.81 10.55
CA LYS A 123 -1.47 12.07 9.80
C LYS A 123 -1.32 11.90 8.28
N ASN A 124 -1.19 10.68 7.83
CA ASN A 124 -1.08 10.28 6.42
C ASN A 124 -2.37 9.65 5.88
N ILE A 125 -3.45 9.69 6.66
CA ILE A 125 -4.77 9.16 6.33
C ILE A 125 -5.82 10.21 6.70
N ILE A 126 -6.83 10.38 5.86
CA ILE A 126 -8.02 11.16 6.16
C ILE A 126 -8.97 10.26 6.97
N GLN A 127 -9.18 10.54 8.24
CA GLN A 127 -9.85 9.64 9.17
C GLN A 127 -11.15 10.22 9.73
N GLY A 128 -12.12 9.31 10.02
CA GLY A 128 -13.38 9.65 10.65
C GLY A 128 -14.48 10.07 9.67
N TYR A 129 -14.32 9.70 8.39
CA TYR A 129 -15.32 9.95 7.35
C TYR A 129 -15.89 8.62 6.88
N ASP A 130 -17.09 8.31 7.37
CA ASP A 130 -17.78 7.04 7.13
C ASP A 130 -18.82 7.21 6.01
N PHE A 131 -18.56 6.57 4.88
CA PHE A 131 -19.47 6.50 3.73
C PHE A 131 -20.13 5.12 3.59
N GLY A 132 -20.08 4.32 4.63
CA GLY A 132 -20.64 2.99 4.70
C GLY A 132 -19.72 1.85 4.27
N ASP A 133 -20.22 0.63 4.46
CA ASP A 133 -19.65 -0.61 3.93
C ASP A 133 -20.47 -1.09 2.70
N LEU A 134 -20.18 -2.27 2.17
CA LEU A 134 -20.88 -2.77 0.97
C LEU A 134 -22.40 -2.85 1.09
N SER A 135 -22.96 -2.95 2.31
CA SER A 135 -24.40 -3.06 2.52
C SER A 135 -25.12 -1.72 2.42
N ASN A 136 -24.41 -0.63 2.68
CA ASN A 136 -24.96 0.72 2.75
C ASN A 136 -24.02 1.79 2.17
N PHE A 137 -23.14 1.42 1.23
CA PHE A 137 -22.14 2.32 0.64
C PHE A 137 -22.79 3.50 -0.09
N ASN A 138 -22.52 4.70 0.42
CA ASN A 138 -23.02 5.95 -0.17
C ASN A 138 -21.98 6.55 -1.12
N GLU A 139 -21.81 5.89 -2.28
CA GLU A 139 -20.89 6.34 -3.35
C GLU A 139 -21.16 7.80 -3.75
N ARG A 140 -22.42 8.19 -3.85
CA ARG A 140 -22.78 9.54 -4.26
C ARG A 140 -22.26 10.59 -3.28
N GLU A 141 -22.46 10.38 -2.01
CA GLU A 141 -21.99 11.31 -0.96
C GLU A 141 -20.46 11.36 -0.93
N LEU A 142 -19.79 10.20 -1.05
CA LEU A 142 -18.34 10.13 -1.13
C LEU A 142 -17.82 10.96 -2.30
N ILE A 143 -18.36 10.76 -3.51
CA ILE A 143 -17.94 11.49 -4.72
C ILE A 143 -18.20 12.99 -4.61
N GLN A 144 -19.26 13.41 -3.96
CA GLN A 144 -19.57 14.81 -3.76
C GLN A 144 -18.62 15.52 -2.79
N ASN A 145 -18.14 14.81 -1.76
CA ASN A 145 -17.44 15.43 -0.63
C ASN A 145 -15.93 15.15 -0.56
N TYR A 146 -15.43 14.11 -1.25
CA TYR A 146 -14.03 13.67 -1.04
C TYR A 146 -12.99 14.75 -1.31
N ARG A 147 -13.24 15.69 -2.23
CA ARG A 147 -12.31 16.77 -2.58
C ARG A 147 -12.19 17.83 -1.50
N ASP A 148 -13.23 18.03 -0.72
CA ASP A 148 -13.27 19.05 0.35
C ASP A 148 -12.60 18.56 1.64
N LEU A 149 -12.26 17.28 1.72
CA LEU A 149 -11.53 16.72 2.87
C LEU A 149 -10.09 17.24 2.88
N PRO A 150 -9.64 17.90 3.96
CA PRO A 150 -8.35 18.58 3.97
C PRO A 150 -7.20 17.57 4.03
N MET A 151 -6.31 17.58 3.03
CA MET A 151 -5.07 16.81 3.05
C MET A 151 -4.06 17.41 2.08
N SER A 152 -2.92 17.82 2.62
CA SER A 152 -1.76 18.20 1.82
C SER A 152 -0.85 17.01 1.57
N ASP A 153 0.09 17.13 0.64
CA ASP A 153 1.12 16.11 0.42
C ASP A 153 1.91 15.85 1.70
N TRP A 154 2.23 14.59 1.94
CA TRP A 154 2.85 14.12 3.16
C TRP A 154 4.08 13.24 2.89
N SER A 155 4.95 13.14 3.87
CA SER A 155 6.17 12.32 3.81
C SER A 155 5.92 10.89 4.27
N GLY A 156 6.64 9.93 3.69
CA GLY A 156 6.71 8.58 4.20
C GLY A 156 5.73 7.62 3.55
N ALA A 157 5.49 7.74 2.24
CA ALA A 157 4.77 6.72 1.48
C ALA A 157 5.18 5.32 1.91
N SER A 158 4.23 4.47 2.26
CA SER A 158 4.48 3.09 2.70
C SER A 158 3.27 2.19 2.46
N TRP A 159 2.05 2.66 2.72
CA TRP A 159 0.84 1.85 2.62
C TRP A 159 0.17 1.99 1.25
N PRO A 160 -0.58 0.93 0.81
CA PRO A 160 -1.34 1.00 -0.44
C PRO A 160 -2.43 2.06 -0.40
N PRO A 161 -2.84 2.60 -1.58
CA PRO A 161 -2.23 2.34 -2.86
C PRO A 161 -0.86 3.00 -2.96
N ASN A 162 0.15 2.23 -3.36
CA ASN A 162 1.49 2.76 -3.53
C ASN A 162 2.07 2.40 -4.89
N VAL A 163 2.94 3.27 -5.41
CA VAL A 163 3.54 3.13 -6.73
C VAL A 163 5.06 3.15 -6.61
N VAL A 164 5.69 2.21 -7.30
CA VAL A 164 7.14 2.05 -7.39
C VAL A 164 7.53 1.73 -8.84
N PRO A 165 8.67 2.26 -9.36
CA PRO A 165 9.23 1.80 -10.62
C PRO A 165 9.54 0.30 -10.59
N ILE A 166 9.21 -0.41 -11.69
CA ILE A 166 9.42 -1.87 -11.79
C ILE A 166 10.89 -2.24 -11.57
N GLU A 167 11.82 -1.43 -12.06
CA GLU A 167 13.25 -1.64 -11.87
C GLU A 167 13.66 -1.64 -10.38
N LEU A 168 13.05 -0.77 -9.57
CA LEU A 168 13.27 -0.76 -8.12
C LEU A 168 12.61 -1.96 -7.43
N TRP A 169 11.41 -2.34 -7.87
CA TRP A 169 10.76 -3.55 -7.37
C TRP A 169 11.64 -4.78 -7.57
N GLU A 170 12.16 -4.96 -8.78
CA GLU A 170 13.06 -6.06 -9.14
C GLU A 170 14.38 -6.00 -8.36
N LYS A 171 15.01 -4.80 -8.30
CA LYS A 171 16.27 -4.57 -7.57
C LYS A 171 16.18 -4.99 -6.10
N VAL A 172 15.04 -4.70 -5.45
CA VAL A 172 14.86 -5.07 -4.04
C VAL A 172 14.24 -6.45 -3.85
N GLY A 173 13.84 -7.13 -4.95
CA GLY A 173 13.25 -8.47 -4.94
C GLY A 173 11.83 -8.50 -4.38
N GLY A 174 11.01 -7.49 -4.68
CA GLY A 174 9.61 -7.40 -4.25
C GLY A 174 9.42 -7.41 -2.73
N TYR A 175 8.30 -7.96 -2.25
CA TYR A 175 8.00 -8.12 -0.82
C TYR A 175 8.73 -9.35 -0.26
N SER A 176 9.18 -9.28 0.99
CA SER A 176 9.89 -10.38 1.64
C SER A 176 8.90 -11.43 2.19
N ASP A 177 9.01 -12.67 1.72
CA ASP A 177 8.10 -13.78 2.07
C ASP A 177 8.07 -14.09 3.58
N GLU A 178 9.15 -13.78 4.31
CA GLU A 178 9.24 -13.94 5.76
C GLU A 178 8.23 -13.10 6.55
N PHE A 179 7.59 -12.10 5.89
CA PHE A 179 6.53 -11.31 6.49
C PHE A 179 5.12 -11.82 6.13
N SER A 180 4.99 -12.93 5.39
CA SER A 180 3.68 -13.54 5.18
C SER A 180 3.06 -13.95 6.54
N PRO A 181 1.73 -13.80 6.72
CA PRO A 181 0.73 -13.40 5.74
C PRO A 181 0.63 -11.90 5.42
N GLY A 182 1.41 -10.99 6.10
CA GLY A 182 1.44 -9.59 5.70
C GLY A 182 1.80 -8.59 6.80
N MET A 183 1.80 -8.98 8.08
CA MET A 183 2.11 -8.03 9.15
C MET A 183 3.55 -7.51 9.05
N TYR A 184 3.70 -6.19 8.96
CA TYR A 184 4.98 -5.49 8.78
C TYR A 184 5.66 -5.69 7.42
N SER A 185 4.94 -6.18 6.42
CA SER A 185 5.46 -6.27 5.05
C SER A 185 5.70 -4.89 4.41
N ASP A 186 4.78 -3.94 4.59
CA ASP A 186 4.91 -2.59 4.01
C ASP A 186 6.11 -1.81 4.58
N PRO A 187 6.35 -1.75 5.91
CA PRO A 187 7.57 -1.13 6.42
C PRO A 187 8.84 -1.88 6.01
N ASP A 188 8.79 -3.20 5.84
CA ASP A 188 9.94 -3.95 5.32
C ASP A 188 10.25 -3.57 3.87
N PHE A 189 9.23 -3.53 3.02
CA PHE A 189 9.40 -3.12 1.63
C PHE A 189 9.92 -1.68 1.53
N SER A 190 9.34 -0.75 2.31
CA SER A 190 9.84 0.62 2.39
C SER A 190 11.29 0.70 2.88
N MET A 191 11.67 -0.16 3.83
CA MET A 191 13.06 -0.20 4.32
C MET A 191 14.03 -0.77 3.28
N LYS A 192 13.61 -1.77 2.49
CA LYS A 192 14.39 -2.28 1.36
C LYS A 192 14.64 -1.18 0.32
N LEU A 193 13.62 -0.40 -0.01
CA LEU A 193 13.74 0.75 -0.91
C LEU A 193 14.67 1.84 -0.32
N TRP A 194 14.57 2.12 0.97
CA TRP A 194 15.47 3.03 1.67
C TRP A 194 16.93 2.58 1.58
N ASP A 195 17.18 1.30 1.85
CA ASP A 195 18.51 0.68 1.76
C ASP A 195 19.07 0.68 0.33
N ALA A 196 18.18 0.56 -0.66
CA ALA A 196 18.51 0.69 -2.09
C ALA A 196 18.80 2.13 -2.55
N GLY A 197 18.67 3.13 -1.64
CA GLY A 197 19.00 4.54 -1.91
C GLY A 197 17.80 5.44 -2.21
N VAL A 198 16.56 4.93 -2.15
CA VAL A 198 15.37 5.77 -2.33
C VAL A 198 15.24 6.75 -1.18
N ARG A 199 14.99 8.02 -1.50
CA ARG A 199 14.73 9.11 -0.53
C ARG A 199 13.45 9.89 -0.84
N TYR A 200 12.88 9.71 -2.03
CA TYR A 200 11.60 10.27 -2.42
C TYR A 200 10.46 9.33 -1.96
N PHE A 201 9.95 9.56 -0.74
CA PHE A 201 8.82 8.84 -0.15
C PHE A 201 7.68 9.83 0.08
N LYS A 202 6.78 9.99 -0.88
CA LYS A 202 5.76 11.04 -0.86
C LYS A 202 4.36 10.45 -0.95
N GLY A 203 3.48 10.87 -0.06
CA GLY A 203 2.04 10.65 -0.18
C GLY A 203 1.39 11.85 -0.85
N ILE A 204 0.54 11.59 -1.83
CA ILE A 204 -0.14 12.61 -2.64
C ILE A 204 -1.50 12.90 -2.04
N GLY A 205 -1.69 14.10 -1.49
CA GLY A 205 -2.92 14.50 -0.81
C GLY A 205 -4.16 14.52 -1.72
N GLU A 206 -3.97 14.84 -3.00
CA GLU A 206 -5.03 14.90 -4.01
C GLU A 206 -5.35 13.54 -4.67
N SER A 207 -4.42 12.57 -4.60
CA SER A 207 -4.69 11.19 -5.03
C SER A 207 -5.39 10.45 -3.91
N ARG A 208 -6.64 10.03 -4.09
CA ARG A 208 -7.48 9.54 -3.00
C ARG A 208 -8.17 8.24 -3.30
N VAL A 209 -8.30 7.41 -2.26
CA VAL A 209 -9.10 6.17 -2.27
C VAL A 209 -9.90 6.10 -0.97
N TYR A 210 -11.10 5.50 -1.01
CA TYR A 210 -11.83 5.15 0.20
C TYR A 210 -11.48 3.70 0.57
N HIS A 211 -11.07 3.47 1.80
CA HIS A 211 -10.69 2.16 2.32
C HIS A 211 -11.79 1.66 3.25
N PHE A 212 -12.51 0.63 2.83
CA PHE A 212 -13.63 0.06 3.58
C PHE A 212 -13.20 -0.57 4.91
N MET A 213 -11.91 -0.89 5.07
CA MET A 213 -11.37 -1.57 6.24
C MET A 213 -12.07 -2.92 6.50
N SER A 214 -12.25 -3.73 5.43
CA SER A 214 -12.91 -5.03 5.54
C SER A 214 -12.17 -5.95 6.51
N LYS A 215 -12.92 -6.83 7.19
CA LYS A 215 -12.38 -7.67 8.26
C LYS A 215 -11.67 -8.94 7.77
N SER A 216 -11.22 -9.00 6.51
CA SER A 216 -10.51 -10.17 5.97
C SER A 216 -9.26 -10.51 6.79
N THR A 217 -8.53 -9.49 7.27
CA THR A 217 -7.35 -9.65 8.13
C THR A 217 -7.64 -10.27 9.52
N GLY A 218 -8.90 -10.23 9.98
CA GLY A 218 -9.30 -10.84 11.25
C GLY A 218 -9.33 -12.37 11.24
N LYS A 219 -9.35 -12.99 10.05
CA LYS A 219 -9.36 -14.44 9.85
C LYS A 219 -7.96 -15.06 9.74
N VAL A 220 -6.91 -14.26 9.66
CA VAL A 220 -5.54 -14.71 9.43
C VAL A 220 -4.82 -14.96 10.75
N VAL A 221 -4.09 -16.07 10.85
CA VAL A 221 -3.12 -16.28 11.94
C VAL A 221 -1.99 -15.27 11.75
N ARG A 222 -1.91 -14.28 12.62
CA ARG A 222 -0.93 -13.18 12.51
C ARG A 222 0.47 -13.69 12.79
N ASN A 223 1.43 -13.35 11.93
CA ASN A 223 2.85 -13.52 12.19
C ASN A 223 3.36 -12.47 13.19
N ASP A 224 4.53 -12.73 13.79
CA ASP A 224 5.24 -11.72 14.61
C ASP A 224 6.12 -10.82 13.71
N GLY A 225 5.51 -10.20 12.71
CA GLY A 225 6.21 -9.35 11.75
C GLY A 225 7.00 -8.21 12.41
N ARG A 226 6.57 -7.75 13.58
CA ARG A 226 7.31 -6.73 14.33
C ARG A 226 8.68 -7.24 14.81
N LYS A 227 8.73 -8.42 15.38
CA LYS A 227 10.01 -9.04 15.79
C LYS A 227 10.87 -9.33 14.56
N THR A 228 10.27 -9.86 13.49
CA THR A 228 10.96 -10.09 12.22
C THR A 228 11.61 -8.82 11.70
N PHE A 229 10.87 -7.71 11.64
CA PHE A 229 11.41 -6.39 11.23
C PHE A 229 12.58 -5.95 12.11
N ILE A 230 12.45 -6.04 13.44
CA ILE A 230 13.50 -5.67 14.39
C ILE A 230 14.75 -6.53 14.22
N ARG A 231 14.59 -7.85 14.02
CA ARG A 231 15.70 -8.78 13.81
C ARG A 231 16.43 -8.52 12.50
N LYS A 232 15.69 -8.23 11.43
CA LYS A 232 16.23 -7.95 10.09
C LYS A 232 16.98 -6.62 10.05
N TRP A 233 16.34 -5.53 10.44
CA TRP A 233 16.83 -4.18 10.24
C TRP A 233 17.58 -3.57 11.43
N LYS A 234 17.57 -4.22 12.58
CA LYS A 234 18.25 -3.77 13.80
C LYS A 234 17.85 -2.36 14.23
N ILE A 235 16.63 -1.93 13.89
CA ILE A 235 15.96 -0.71 14.35
C ILE A 235 14.51 -1.03 14.68
N THR A 236 13.84 -0.16 15.45
CA THR A 236 12.40 -0.32 15.70
C THR A 236 11.58 0.28 14.56
N PRO A 237 10.40 -0.29 14.19
CA PRO A 237 9.50 0.33 13.21
C PRO A 237 9.14 1.77 13.56
N GLY A 238 8.93 2.07 14.83
CA GLY A 238 8.64 3.43 15.29
C GLY A 238 9.80 4.43 15.09
N TYR A 239 11.05 3.97 15.08
CA TYR A 239 12.20 4.80 14.71
C TYR A 239 12.17 5.04 13.18
N PHE A 240 11.97 3.99 12.40
CA PHE A 240 11.88 4.07 10.94
C PHE A 240 10.82 5.09 10.51
N TYR A 241 9.58 4.92 10.97
CA TYR A 241 8.49 5.82 10.60
C TYR A 241 8.71 7.28 11.02
N ARG A 242 9.20 7.52 12.25
CA ARG A 242 9.30 8.89 12.77
C ARG A 242 10.56 9.63 12.34
N ASN A 243 11.70 8.94 12.25
CA ASN A 243 12.98 9.60 12.03
C ASN A 243 13.51 9.44 10.59
N MET A 244 13.20 8.33 9.93
CA MET A 244 13.62 8.10 8.55
C MET A 244 12.53 8.55 7.59
N LEU A 245 11.36 7.95 7.59
CA LEU A 245 10.27 8.29 6.68
C LEU A 245 9.55 9.61 7.01
N LYS A 246 9.62 10.09 8.25
CA LYS A 246 8.86 11.26 8.73
C LYS A 246 7.37 11.14 8.43
N MET A 247 6.82 9.93 8.60
CA MET A 247 5.47 9.53 8.23
C MET A 247 4.42 10.56 8.67
N GLY A 248 3.61 11.03 7.70
CA GLY A 248 2.53 11.97 7.93
C GLY A 248 2.94 13.40 8.23
N GLN A 249 4.22 13.76 8.16
CA GLN A 249 4.64 15.16 8.17
C GLN A 249 4.41 15.79 6.79
N SER A 250 4.17 17.11 6.74
CA SER A 250 4.05 17.81 5.46
C SER A 250 5.27 17.56 4.59
N TRP A 251 5.05 17.29 3.30
CA TRP A 251 6.09 17.07 2.33
C TRP A 251 6.96 18.32 2.14
N LYS A 252 8.28 18.16 2.22
CA LYS A 252 9.27 19.24 2.08
C LYS A 252 10.42 18.86 1.13
N GLY A 253 10.21 17.89 0.28
CA GLY A 253 11.23 17.33 -0.61
C GLY A 253 11.83 16.03 -0.12
N GLU A 254 12.83 15.54 -0.81
CA GLU A 254 13.48 14.26 -0.52
C GLU A 254 13.96 14.15 0.92
N LEU A 255 13.76 12.97 1.47
CA LEU A 255 14.21 12.64 2.82
C LEU A 255 15.74 12.54 2.87
N LYS A 256 16.29 12.84 4.04
CA LYS A 256 17.73 12.71 4.31
C LYS A 256 17.95 11.63 5.36
N ASP A 257 19.14 11.02 5.35
CA ASP A 257 19.52 10.12 6.41
C ASP A 257 19.42 10.82 7.77
N PRO A 258 18.76 10.18 8.74
CA PRO A 258 18.58 10.80 10.04
C PRO A 258 19.92 10.89 10.78
N PHE A 259 20.10 11.98 11.50
CA PHE A 259 21.22 12.10 12.44
C PHE A 259 21.15 10.99 13.50
N LYS A 260 22.28 10.29 13.70
CA LYS A 260 22.40 9.22 14.71
C LYS A 260 22.53 9.77 16.14
N GLY A 261 21.49 10.51 16.59
CA GLY A 261 21.39 11.07 17.93
C GLY A 261 20.73 10.13 18.94
N LEU A 262 20.26 10.68 20.06
CA LEU A 262 19.65 9.93 21.17
C LEU A 262 18.52 9.01 20.76
N SER A 263 17.66 9.41 19.82
CA SER A 263 16.56 8.58 19.31
C SER A 263 17.04 7.31 18.59
N TYR A 264 18.19 7.39 17.89
CA TYR A 264 18.83 6.22 17.24
C TYR A 264 19.35 5.26 18.31
N PHE A 265 20.11 5.74 19.28
CA PHE A 265 20.65 4.90 20.35
C PHE A 265 19.53 4.29 21.22
N ALA A 266 18.48 5.05 21.53
CA ALA A 266 17.31 4.53 22.23
C ALA A 266 16.60 3.42 21.42
N SER A 267 16.54 3.55 20.08
CA SER A 267 16.04 2.47 19.21
C SER A 267 16.92 1.24 19.27
N LYS A 268 18.25 1.39 19.23
CA LYS A 268 19.21 0.27 19.34
C LYS A 268 19.11 -0.46 20.68
N ILE A 269 18.99 0.25 21.78
CA ILE A 269 18.78 -0.34 23.11
C ILE A 269 17.47 -1.14 23.14
N LYS A 270 16.36 -0.58 22.60
CA LYS A 270 15.08 -1.28 22.51
C LYS A 270 15.16 -2.54 21.63
N VAL A 271 16.01 -2.56 20.62
CA VAL A 271 16.24 -3.75 19.78
C VAL A 271 16.85 -4.87 20.61
N ILE A 272 17.88 -4.58 21.43
CA ILE A 272 18.53 -5.59 22.29
C ILE A 272 17.48 -6.24 23.22
N PHE A 273 16.69 -5.43 23.93
CA PHE A 273 15.66 -5.97 24.82
C PHE A 273 14.55 -6.75 24.08
N LYS A 274 14.14 -6.33 22.90
CA LYS A 274 13.06 -6.98 22.13
C LYS A 274 13.50 -8.14 21.25
N SER A 275 14.79 -8.35 21.09
CA SER A 275 15.34 -9.53 20.41
C SER A 275 15.58 -10.70 21.36
N ILE A 276 15.57 -10.46 22.67
CA ILE A 276 15.80 -11.46 23.71
C ILE A 276 14.47 -12.03 24.25
N PHE A 277 13.41 -11.21 24.26
CA PHE A 277 12.04 -11.58 24.67
C PHE A 277 11.07 -11.46 23.50
#